data_f543cb23a50b4391ce90c8c2b74cfe3c
#
_entry.id   f543cb23a50b4391ce90c8c2b74cfe3c
#
_cell.length_a   1.000
_cell.length_b   1.000
_cell.length_c   1.000
_cell.angle_alpha   90.00
_cell.angle_beta   90.00
_cell.angle_gamma   90.00
#
_symmetry.space_group_name_H-M   'P 1'
#
loop_
_entity.id
_entity.type
_entity.pdbx_description
1 polymer ?
#
loop_
_entity_poly.entity_id
_entity_poly.type
_entity_poly.pdbx_seq_one_letter_code
_entity_poly.pdbx_strand_id
1 'polypeptide(L)'
;MEEKDFFTERAESKTAQLRCPFCGTEAPYALTWVVRTKKPAPPPRADQYDRARFAKMSSYMVRRDDKVSCSNPRCRKSFEVTGVQTVVSL
;
A
#
# COMPACT_ATOMS: atom_id res chain seq x y z
N MET A 1 7.37 21.95 3.46
CA MET A 1 7.98 20.62 3.63
C MET A 1 7.01 19.57 3.10
N GLU A 2 7.50 18.62 2.32
CA GLU A 2 6.65 17.60 1.70
C GLU A 2 6.36 16.46 2.65
N GLU A 3 5.26 15.75 2.42
CA GLU A 3 4.86 14.61 3.25
C GLU A 3 5.95 13.54 3.35
N LYS A 4 6.68 13.27 2.26
CA LYS A 4 7.76 12.28 2.26
C LYS A 4 8.87 12.59 3.28
N ASP A 5 9.01 13.86 3.70
CA ASP A 5 10.01 14.27 4.68
C ASP A 5 9.65 13.82 6.11
N PHE A 6 8.39 13.46 6.34
CA PHE A 6 7.89 13.03 7.65
C PHE A 6 7.83 11.51 7.80
N PHE A 7 8.04 10.75 6.72
CA PHE A 7 7.89 9.30 6.69
C PHE A 7 9.14 8.60 6.18
N THR A 8 9.35 7.39 6.67
CA THR A 8 10.29 6.44 6.09
C THR A 8 9.48 5.45 5.26
N GLU A 9 9.87 5.24 4.00
CA GLU A 9 9.17 4.34 3.09
C GLU A 9 9.94 3.04 2.88
N ARG A 10 9.20 1.94 2.76
CA ARG A 10 9.76 0.64 2.36
C ARG A 10 8.70 -0.12 1.56
N ALA A 11 9.16 -0.96 0.63
CA ALA A 11 8.28 -1.88 -0.08
C ALA A 11 8.13 -3.17 0.71
N GLU A 12 6.91 -3.70 0.77
CA GLU A 12 6.62 -4.95 1.46
C GLU A 12 5.63 -5.75 0.61
N SER A 13 5.87 -7.06 0.47
CA SER A 13 4.97 -7.95 -0.25
C SER A 13 4.06 -8.66 0.75
N LYS A 14 2.76 -8.64 0.48
CA LYS A 14 1.76 -9.36 1.29
C LYS A 14 0.89 -10.20 0.38
N THR A 15 0.61 -11.42 0.82
CA THR A 15 -0.24 -12.35 0.08
C THR A 15 -1.72 -12.09 0.39
N ALA A 16 -2.54 -12.04 -0.67
CA ALA A 16 -3.99 -11.93 -0.54
C ALA A 16 -4.67 -13.01 -1.38
N GLN A 17 -5.74 -13.57 -0.85
CA GLN A 17 -6.57 -14.51 -1.60
C GLN A 17 -7.51 -13.73 -2.50
N LEU A 18 -7.39 -13.93 -3.81
CA LEU A 18 -8.20 -13.23 -4.79
C LEU A 18 -8.89 -14.23 -5.70
N ARG A 19 -10.09 -13.87 -6.15
CA ARG A 19 -10.87 -14.68 -7.07
C ARG A 19 -10.92 -14.00 -8.43
N CYS A 20 -10.52 -14.72 -9.47
CA CYS A 20 -10.60 -14.21 -10.83
C CYS A 20 -12.06 -14.08 -11.26
N PRO A 21 -12.51 -12.89 -11.72
CA PRO A 21 -13.90 -12.69 -12.15
C PRO A 21 -14.22 -13.39 -13.48
N PHE A 22 -13.20 -13.81 -14.23
CA PHE A 22 -13.39 -14.43 -15.52
C PHE A 22 -13.52 -15.96 -15.46
N CYS A 23 -12.74 -16.61 -14.60
CA CYS A 23 -12.78 -18.08 -14.47
C CYS A 23 -13.24 -18.56 -13.09
N GLY A 24 -13.34 -17.66 -12.11
CA GLY A 24 -13.81 -17.99 -10.76
C GLY A 24 -12.81 -18.73 -9.87
N THR A 25 -11.57 -18.92 -10.33
CA THR A 25 -10.53 -19.59 -9.54
C THR A 25 -10.01 -18.69 -8.45
N GLU A 26 -10.02 -19.16 -7.21
CA GLU A 26 -9.34 -18.49 -6.10
C GLU A 26 -7.89 -18.95 -6.01
N ALA A 27 -6.99 -18.00 -5.75
CA ALA A 27 -5.58 -18.28 -5.59
C ALA A 27 -4.92 -17.19 -4.75
N PRO A 28 -3.77 -17.48 -4.12
CA PRO A 28 -2.99 -16.46 -3.44
C PRO A 28 -2.22 -15.62 -4.46
N TYR A 29 -2.20 -14.31 -4.24
CA TYR A 29 -1.44 -13.36 -5.07
C TYR A 29 -0.57 -12.50 -4.15
N ALA A 30 0.68 -12.30 -4.55
CA ALA A 30 1.58 -11.39 -3.85
C ALA A 30 1.30 -9.96 -4.32
N LEU A 31 0.92 -9.09 -3.38
CA LEU A 31 0.66 -7.68 -3.66
C LEU A 31 1.76 -6.83 -3.02
N THR A 32 2.25 -5.84 -3.77
CA THR A 32 3.26 -4.93 -3.27
C THR A 32 2.61 -3.76 -2.55
N TRP A 33 3.08 -3.49 -1.35
CA TRP A 33 2.65 -2.38 -0.52
C TRP A 33 3.82 -1.45 -0.25
N VAL A 34 3.55 -0.16 -0.19
CA VAL A 34 4.50 0.83 0.32
C VAL A 34 4.10 1.13 1.75
N VAL A 35 4.96 0.75 2.69
CA VAL A 35 4.74 1.01 4.12
C VAL A 35 5.41 2.35 4.45
N ARG A 36 4.61 3.31 4.88
CA ARG A 36 5.07 4.63 5.30
C ARG A 36 5.01 4.71 6.81
N THR A 37 6.20 4.69 7.41
CA THR A 37 6.34 4.76 8.86
C THR A 37 6.69 6.18 9.26
N LYS A 38 5.89 6.78 10.14
CA LYS A 38 6.13 8.11 10.67
C LYS A 38 7.47 8.12 11.39
N LYS A 39 8.31 9.11 11.09
CA LYS A 39 9.58 9.31 11.76
C LYS A 39 9.35 9.60 13.25
N PRO A 40 10.33 9.29 14.13
CA PRO A 40 10.19 9.53 15.57
C PRO A 40 10.11 11.01 15.94
N ALA A 41 10.62 11.88 15.06
CA ALA A 41 10.59 13.32 15.27
C ALA A 41 10.50 14.03 13.94
N PRO A 42 9.93 15.27 13.87
CA PRO A 42 9.92 16.05 12.64
C PRO A 42 11.35 16.40 12.23
N PRO A 43 11.60 16.62 10.92
CA PRO A 43 12.93 17.04 10.45
C PRO A 43 13.39 18.33 11.12
N PRO A 44 14.71 18.53 11.29
CA PRO A 44 15.22 19.76 11.94
C PRO A 44 14.81 21.06 11.26
N ARG A 45 14.52 21.01 9.94
CA ARG A 45 14.09 22.17 9.17
C ARG A 45 12.60 22.50 9.33
N ALA A 46 11.85 21.64 10.00
CA ALA A 46 10.40 21.83 10.15
C ALA A 46 10.13 23.10 10.97
N ASP A 47 9.28 23.96 10.42
CA ASP A 47 8.78 25.13 11.12
C ASP A 47 7.60 24.74 12.02
N GLN A 48 6.99 25.72 12.68
CA GLN A 48 5.87 25.45 13.57
C GLN A 48 4.66 24.85 12.84
N TYR A 49 4.40 25.28 11.63
CA TYR A 49 3.33 24.74 10.80
C TYR A 49 3.58 23.28 10.44
N ASP A 50 4.79 22.97 10.00
CA ASP A 50 5.20 21.59 9.66
C ASP A 50 5.14 20.67 10.86
N ARG A 51 5.54 21.13 12.02
CA ARG A 51 5.47 20.38 13.28
C ARG A 51 4.04 20.08 13.68
N ALA A 52 3.13 21.04 13.47
CA ALA A 52 1.71 20.84 13.73
C ALA A 52 1.11 19.80 12.78
N ARG A 53 1.49 19.81 11.50
CA ARG A 53 1.10 18.79 10.53
C ARG A 53 1.63 17.42 10.93
N PHE A 54 2.91 17.34 11.28
CA PHE A 54 3.55 16.09 11.72
C PHE A 54 2.83 15.47 12.90
N ALA A 55 2.43 16.25 13.88
CA ALA A 55 1.75 15.77 15.08
C ALA A 55 0.42 15.06 14.76
N LYS A 56 -0.23 15.45 13.64
CA LYS A 56 -1.51 14.86 13.20
C LYS A 56 -1.34 13.65 12.28
N MET A 57 -0.13 13.38 11.82
CA MET A 57 0.14 12.28 10.91
C MET A 57 0.26 10.96 11.65
N SER A 58 -0.08 9.87 10.98
CA SER A 58 0.09 8.51 11.49
C SER A 58 0.67 7.62 10.42
N SER A 59 1.30 6.52 10.83
CA SER A 59 1.84 5.54 9.90
C SER A 59 0.72 4.83 9.14
N TYR A 60 0.96 4.53 7.86
CA TYR A 60 0.00 3.84 7.01
C TYR A 60 0.73 3.08 5.90
N MET A 61 0.01 2.25 5.19
CA MET A 61 0.53 1.58 4.01
C MET A 61 -0.42 1.75 2.83
N VAL A 62 0.13 1.80 1.62
CA VAL A 62 -0.60 1.98 0.37
C VAL A 62 -0.30 0.82 -0.56
N ARG A 63 -1.36 0.22 -1.12
CA ARG A 63 -1.22 -0.84 -2.10
C ARG A 63 -0.81 -0.25 -3.45
N ARG A 64 0.24 -0.81 -4.05
CA ARG A 64 0.72 -0.38 -5.38
C ARG A 64 0.09 -1.17 -6.52
N ASP A 65 -0.19 -2.46 -6.31
CA ASP A 65 -0.71 -3.32 -7.36
C ASP A 65 -2.22 -3.18 -7.49
N ASP A 66 -2.67 -2.61 -8.61
CA ASP A 66 -4.09 -2.45 -8.92
C ASP A 66 -4.64 -3.60 -9.75
N LYS A 67 -3.77 -4.30 -10.48
CA LYS A 67 -4.12 -5.41 -11.36
C LYS A 67 -3.16 -6.57 -11.17
N VAL A 68 -3.68 -7.77 -11.34
CA VAL A 68 -2.89 -9.02 -11.31
C VAL A 68 -3.32 -9.90 -12.47
N SER A 69 -2.44 -10.82 -12.88
CA SER A 69 -2.75 -11.81 -13.91
C SER A 69 -3.23 -13.10 -13.24
N CYS A 70 -4.31 -13.66 -13.74
CA CYS A 70 -4.84 -14.91 -13.22
C CYS A 70 -3.79 -16.01 -13.27
N SER A 71 -3.63 -16.75 -12.18
CA SER A 71 -2.67 -17.85 -12.08
C SER A 71 -3.13 -19.13 -12.79
N ASN A 72 -4.40 -19.22 -13.16
CA ASN A 72 -4.94 -20.36 -13.90
C ASN A 72 -4.37 -20.37 -15.32
N PRO A 73 -3.60 -21.41 -15.72
CA PRO A 73 -2.98 -21.45 -17.05
C PRO A 73 -3.98 -21.40 -18.20
N ARG A 74 -5.22 -21.77 -17.96
CA ARG A 74 -6.30 -21.72 -18.99
C ARG A 74 -6.94 -20.35 -19.12
N CYS A 75 -6.77 -19.47 -18.16
CA CYS A 75 -7.37 -18.14 -18.14
C CYS A 75 -6.34 -17.06 -18.43
N ARG A 76 -5.40 -16.83 -17.50
CA ARG A 76 -4.33 -15.84 -17.56
C ARG A 76 -4.74 -14.42 -17.88
N LYS A 77 -6.02 -14.09 -17.72
CA LYS A 77 -6.51 -12.73 -17.94
C LYS A 77 -6.11 -11.84 -16.77
N SER A 78 -5.80 -10.59 -17.08
CA SER A 78 -5.58 -9.58 -16.05
C SER A 78 -6.92 -9.13 -15.48
N PHE A 79 -6.99 -8.96 -14.17
CA PHE A 79 -8.17 -8.43 -13.50
C PHE A 79 -7.77 -7.44 -12.41
N GLU A 80 -8.69 -6.57 -12.06
CA GLU A 80 -8.47 -5.58 -11.02
C GLU A 80 -8.55 -6.22 -9.64
N VAL A 81 -7.67 -5.76 -8.74
CA VAL A 81 -7.69 -6.20 -7.34
C VAL A 81 -8.87 -5.54 -6.65
N THR A 82 -9.83 -6.35 -6.20
CA THR A 82 -11.03 -5.90 -5.49
C THR A 82 -11.12 -6.57 -4.13
N GLY A 83 -11.88 -5.96 -3.22
CA GLY A 83 -12.06 -6.50 -1.88
C GLY A 83 -10.87 -6.33 -0.94
N VAL A 84 -9.80 -5.66 -1.41
CA VAL A 84 -8.62 -5.33 -0.61
C VAL A 84 -8.52 -3.81 -0.53
N GLN A 85 -8.31 -3.27 0.65
CA GLN A 85 -8.18 -1.83 0.84
C GLN A 85 -6.95 -1.29 0.11
N THR A 86 -7.04 -0.06 -0.39
CA THR A 86 -5.92 0.63 -1.04
C THR A 86 -5.00 1.27 -0.02
N VAL A 87 -5.57 1.78 1.07
CA VAL A 87 -4.84 2.43 2.17
C VAL A 87 -5.26 1.78 3.47
N VAL A 88 -4.29 1.42 4.28
CA VAL A 88 -4.52 0.80 5.60
C VAL A 88 -3.72 1.56 6.65
N SER A 89 -4.38 2.03 7.70
CA SER A 89 -3.71 2.64 8.85
C SER A 89 -2.98 1.59 9.68
N LEU A 90 -1.80 1.94 10.14
CA LEU A 90 -0.97 1.05 10.96
C LEU A 90 -1.12 1.36 12.45
#